data_a90372b369e94803f8da35d87009f99f
#
_entry.id   a90372b369e94803f8da35d87009f99f
#
_cell.length_a   1.000
_cell.length_b   1.000
_cell.length_c   1.000
_cell.angle_alpha   90.00
_cell.angle_beta   90.00
_cell.angle_gamma   90.00
#
_symmetry.space_group_name_H-M   'P 1'
#
loop_
_entity.id
_entity.type
_entity.pdbx_description
1 polymer ?
#
loop_
_entity_poly.entity_id
_entity_poly.type
_entity_poly.pdbx_seq_one_letter_code
_entity_poly.pdbx_strand_id
1 'polypeptide(L)'
;MSVYEKISGFADEISQDFDQQLKTVTDLGMKYICIRSAEHKGIADYTPEEVRTVLLPKLQAAGVGVSSLGTAIGKVEVDDEEGFAKQLEQLETLCETAKLLDCSFIRMFSFLIPKDADADSYTDVVLDKLRQFIRIAEKHDIVLLHENEKGIYGDTGARCKLLFDRLACPHFKAAFDFANFVQCEQDTAECWELLHDQIVYILSLIHISEPTRLQLI
;
A
#
# COMPACT_ATOMS: atom_id res chain seq x y z
N MET A 1 -11.10 -1.05 -22.40
CA MET A 1 -10.88 -0.19 -21.23
C MET A 1 -9.61 0.61 -21.50
N SER A 2 -9.69 1.93 -21.45
CA SER A 2 -8.51 2.80 -21.68
C SER A 2 -7.52 2.62 -20.53
N VAL A 3 -6.21 2.80 -20.78
CA VAL A 3 -5.17 2.78 -19.72
C VAL A 3 -5.48 3.85 -18.65
N TYR A 4 -6.02 5.00 -19.05
CA TYR A 4 -6.41 6.09 -18.14
C TYR A 4 -7.50 5.73 -17.12
N GLU A 5 -8.30 4.69 -17.39
CA GLU A 5 -9.33 4.20 -16.46
C GLU A 5 -8.74 3.37 -15.31
N LYS A 6 -7.45 3.04 -15.37
CA LYS A 6 -6.75 2.25 -14.34
C LYS A 6 -5.67 3.05 -13.59
N ILE A 7 -5.51 4.32 -13.91
CA ILE A 7 -4.52 5.18 -13.23
C ILE A 7 -5.17 5.80 -11.99
N SER A 8 -4.44 5.79 -10.90
CA SER A 8 -4.77 6.52 -9.66
C SER A 8 -3.51 7.18 -9.10
N GLY A 9 -3.65 8.05 -8.12
CA GLY A 9 -2.53 8.72 -7.48
C GLY A 9 -2.73 8.92 -5.98
N PHE A 10 -1.62 9.14 -5.28
CA PHE A 10 -1.59 9.62 -3.90
C PHE A 10 -1.80 11.15 -3.90
N ALA A 11 -3.06 11.57 -3.97
CA ALA A 11 -3.39 12.97 -4.19
C ALA A 11 -3.16 13.87 -2.95
N ASP A 12 -2.87 13.29 -1.80
CA ASP A 12 -2.42 14.02 -0.61
C ASP A 12 -1.03 14.67 -0.78
N GLU A 13 -0.27 14.28 -1.80
CA GLU A 13 0.96 14.99 -2.23
C GLU A 13 0.65 16.33 -2.91
N ILE A 14 -0.56 16.51 -3.42
CA ILE A 14 -1.01 17.76 -4.05
C ILE A 14 -1.54 18.71 -2.98
N SER A 15 -2.40 18.22 -2.09
CA SER A 15 -3.06 19.00 -1.04
C SER A 15 -3.57 18.08 0.07
N GLN A 16 -3.68 18.60 1.29
CA GLN A 16 -4.38 17.93 2.37
C GLN A 16 -5.90 18.18 2.36
N ASP A 17 -6.36 19.19 1.64
CA ASP A 17 -7.77 19.46 1.36
C ASP A 17 -8.31 18.42 0.36
N PHE A 18 -9.29 17.64 0.78
CA PHE A 18 -9.80 16.52 -0.02
C PHE A 18 -10.57 16.97 -1.26
N ASP A 19 -11.27 18.11 -1.21
CA ASP A 19 -11.96 18.67 -2.38
C ASP A 19 -10.95 19.08 -3.44
N GLN A 20 -9.80 19.64 -3.04
CA GLN A 20 -8.71 19.97 -3.96
C GLN A 20 -8.06 18.70 -4.55
N GLN A 21 -7.89 17.63 -3.75
CA GLN A 21 -7.41 16.34 -4.25
C GLN A 21 -8.35 15.81 -5.35
N LEU A 22 -9.65 15.73 -5.06
CA LEU A 22 -10.66 15.21 -5.98
C LEU A 22 -10.78 16.08 -7.24
N LYS A 23 -10.73 17.41 -7.08
CA LYS A 23 -10.72 18.33 -8.23
C LYS A 23 -9.55 18.05 -9.15
N THR A 24 -8.33 17.90 -8.62
CA THR A 24 -7.14 17.63 -9.44
C THR A 24 -7.23 16.28 -10.14
N VAL A 25 -7.68 15.24 -9.44
CA VAL A 25 -7.89 13.89 -10.01
C VAL A 25 -8.87 13.96 -11.20
N THR A 26 -9.98 14.69 -11.05
CA THR A 26 -10.99 14.86 -12.12
C THR A 26 -10.51 15.72 -13.27
N ASP A 27 -9.78 16.82 -13.01
CA ASP A 27 -9.19 17.68 -14.04
C ASP A 27 -8.18 16.92 -14.92
N LEU A 28 -7.48 15.93 -14.34
CA LEU A 28 -6.58 15.04 -15.08
C LEU A 28 -7.30 13.90 -15.80
N GLY A 29 -8.62 13.81 -15.71
CA GLY A 29 -9.43 12.76 -16.33
C GLY A 29 -9.30 11.39 -15.66
N MET A 30 -8.72 11.31 -14.48
CA MET A 30 -8.60 10.08 -13.68
C MET A 30 -9.95 9.72 -13.08
N LYS A 31 -10.17 8.41 -12.89
CA LYS A 31 -11.42 7.87 -12.33
C LYS A 31 -11.26 7.33 -10.91
N TYR A 32 -10.03 7.18 -10.45
CA TYR A 32 -9.71 6.58 -9.17
C TYR A 32 -8.66 7.39 -8.42
N ILE A 33 -8.76 7.35 -7.09
CA ILE A 33 -7.78 7.89 -6.15
C ILE A 33 -7.28 6.77 -5.23
N CYS A 34 -6.00 6.79 -4.87
CA CYS A 34 -5.49 6.06 -3.73
C CYS A 34 -5.50 6.99 -2.51
N ILE A 35 -6.28 6.66 -1.48
CA ILE A 35 -6.40 7.52 -0.31
C ILE A 35 -5.36 7.09 0.73
N ARG A 36 -4.38 7.98 0.99
CA ARG A 36 -3.41 7.87 2.09
C ARG A 36 -3.78 8.81 3.23
N SER A 37 -4.10 10.06 2.91
CA SER A 37 -4.66 11.02 3.84
C SER A 37 -5.63 11.99 3.15
N ALA A 38 -6.58 12.51 3.92
CA ALA A 38 -7.55 13.51 3.51
C ALA A 38 -7.88 14.40 4.71
N GLU A 39 -8.16 15.70 4.50
CA GLU A 39 -8.52 16.65 5.56
C GLU A 39 -7.53 16.61 6.74
N HIS A 40 -6.22 16.59 6.44
CA HIS A 40 -5.12 16.52 7.42
C HIS A 40 -5.14 15.26 8.33
N LYS A 41 -5.83 14.19 7.94
CA LYS A 41 -5.98 12.98 8.71
C LYS A 41 -5.63 11.75 7.87
N GLY A 42 -4.82 10.84 8.41
CA GLY A 42 -4.50 9.57 7.75
C GLY A 42 -5.74 8.69 7.61
N ILE A 43 -5.85 7.94 6.51
CA ILE A 43 -7.03 7.08 6.27
C ILE A 43 -7.20 6.03 7.38
N ALA A 44 -6.13 5.58 7.99
CA ALA A 44 -6.13 4.62 9.07
C ALA A 44 -6.65 5.18 10.41
N ASP A 45 -6.80 6.49 10.52
CA ASP A 45 -7.29 7.18 11.72
C ASP A 45 -8.78 7.54 11.63
N TYR A 46 -9.39 7.34 10.45
CA TYR A 46 -10.82 7.59 10.26
C TYR A 46 -11.66 6.49 10.89
N THR A 47 -12.72 6.91 11.60
CA THR A 47 -13.78 5.97 11.97
C THR A 47 -14.69 5.69 10.76
N PRO A 48 -15.38 4.54 10.70
CA PRO A 48 -16.33 4.24 9.64
C PRO A 48 -17.44 5.31 9.50
N GLU A 49 -17.84 5.96 10.60
CA GLU A 49 -18.83 7.04 10.58
C GLU A 49 -18.28 8.31 9.92
N GLU A 50 -17.05 8.71 10.22
CA GLU A 50 -16.39 9.84 9.55
C GLU A 50 -16.21 9.57 8.05
N VAL A 51 -15.84 8.35 7.67
CA VAL A 51 -15.76 7.96 6.26
C VAL A 51 -17.12 8.13 5.57
N ARG A 52 -18.21 7.66 6.21
CA ARG A 52 -19.57 7.73 5.69
C ARG A 52 -20.08 9.16 5.56
N THR A 53 -19.72 10.03 6.51
CA THR A 53 -20.26 11.39 6.58
C THR A 53 -19.39 12.45 5.92
N VAL A 54 -18.06 12.19 5.76
CA VAL A 54 -17.12 13.17 5.22
C VAL A 54 -16.60 12.74 3.86
N LEU A 55 -15.96 11.55 3.76
CA LEU A 55 -15.25 11.17 2.54
C LEU A 55 -16.17 10.66 1.44
N LEU A 56 -17.08 9.76 1.79
CA LEU A 56 -17.97 9.12 0.81
C LEU A 56 -18.87 10.11 0.04
N PRO A 57 -19.51 11.12 0.67
CA PRO A 57 -20.28 12.12 -0.08
C PRO A 57 -19.43 12.93 -1.07
N LYS A 58 -18.19 13.29 -0.71
CA LYS A 58 -17.28 14.03 -1.59
C LYS A 58 -16.85 13.18 -2.79
N LEU A 59 -16.49 11.91 -2.57
CA LEU A 59 -16.16 10.94 -3.63
C LEU A 59 -17.34 10.76 -4.61
N GLN A 60 -18.55 10.57 -4.08
CA GLN A 60 -19.76 10.42 -4.89
C GLN A 60 -20.06 11.66 -5.71
N ALA A 61 -19.95 12.84 -5.12
CA ALA A 61 -20.16 14.13 -5.83
C ALA A 61 -19.15 14.34 -6.95
N ALA A 62 -17.89 13.90 -6.75
CA ALA A 62 -16.84 14.01 -7.76
C ALA A 62 -16.89 12.87 -8.81
N GLY A 63 -17.65 11.81 -8.57
CA GLY A 63 -17.68 10.61 -9.42
C GLY A 63 -16.33 9.86 -9.46
N VAL A 64 -15.57 9.89 -8.35
CA VAL A 64 -14.25 9.27 -8.21
C VAL A 64 -14.35 8.04 -7.33
N GLY A 65 -13.86 6.89 -7.81
CA GLY A 65 -13.73 5.65 -7.04
C GLY A 65 -12.41 5.59 -6.26
N VAL A 66 -12.31 4.63 -5.35
CA VAL A 66 -11.08 4.40 -4.57
C VAL A 66 -10.38 3.17 -5.11
N SER A 67 -9.11 3.31 -5.53
CA SER A 67 -8.30 2.21 -6.07
C SER A 67 -7.66 1.37 -4.97
N SER A 68 -7.22 1.99 -3.89
CA SER A 68 -6.66 1.34 -2.71
C SER A 68 -6.63 2.31 -1.52
N LEU A 69 -6.55 1.75 -0.31
CA LEU A 69 -6.22 2.52 0.89
C LEU A 69 -4.71 2.45 1.13
N GLY A 70 -4.05 3.61 1.12
CA GLY A 70 -2.61 3.75 1.33
C GLY A 70 -2.27 3.82 2.82
N THR A 71 -2.08 2.69 3.47
CA THR A 71 -1.86 2.62 4.91
C THR A 71 -0.40 2.37 5.29
N ALA A 72 -0.09 2.48 6.58
CA ALA A 72 1.19 2.09 7.17
C ALA A 72 1.09 0.78 7.99
N ILE A 73 0.08 -0.06 7.73
CA ILE A 73 -0.03 -1.39 8.34
C ILE A 73 1.23 -2.21 8.04
N GLY A 74 1.82 -2.83 9.05
CA GLY A 74 3.10 -3.54 8.94
C GLY A 74 4.34 -2.63 8.94
N LYS A 75 4.20 -1.33 9.16
CA LYS A 75 5.33 -0.37 9.24
C LYS A 75 5.63 -0.02 10.71
N VAL A 76 5.81 -1.05 11.50
CA VAL A 76 6.24 -1.00 12.92
C VAL A 76 7.43 -1.93 13.08
N GLU A 77 8.23 -1.74 14.12
CA GLU A 77 9.36 -2.62 14.41
C GLU A 77 8.85 -4.07 14.59
N VAL A 78 9.60 -5.02 14.06
CA VAL A 78 9.21 -6.44 14.08
C VAL A 78 9.03 -6.99 15.51
N ASP A 79 9.73 -6.42 16.48
CA ASP A 79 9.70 -6.81 17.90
C ASP A 79 8.71 -5.96 18.73
N ASP A 80 8.03 -4.97 18.14
CA ASP A 80 7.03 -4.14 18.83
C ASP A 80 5.66 -4.85 18.86
N GLU A 81 5.45 -5.66 19.92
CA GLU A 81 4.20 -6.41 20.10
C GLU A 81 3.00 -5.49 20.40
N GLU A 82 3.21 -4.36 21.10
CA GLU A 82 2.13 -3.41 21.39
C GLU A 82 1.69 -2.67 20.11
N GLY A 83 2.64 -2.21 19.31
CA GLY A 83 2.39 -1.60 18.00
C GLY A 83 1.70 -2.58 17.05
N PHE A 84 2.13 -3.83 17.04
CA PHE A 84 1.51 -4.87 16.23
C PHE A 84 0.05 -5.14 16.66
N ALA A 85 -0.23 -5.25 17.96
CA ALA A 85 -1.59 -5.45 18.47
C ALA A 85 -2.53 -4.28 18.05
N LYS A 86 -2.05 -3.04 18.15
CA LYS A 86 -2.78 -1.86 17.67
C LYS A 86 -3.07 -1.93 16.16
N GLN A 87 -2.11 -2.41 15.37
CA GLN A 87 -2.31 -2.54 13.92
C GLN A 87 -3.30 -3.65 13.53
N LEU A 88 -3.44 -4.70 14.33
CA LEU A 88 -4.51 -5.70 14.13
C LEU A 88 -5.91 -5.06 14.28
N GLU A 89 -6.12 -4.26 15.33
CA GLU A 89 -7.39 -3.54 15.56
C GLU A 89 -7.64 -2.49 14.46
N GLN A 90 -6.58 -1.77 14.05
CA GLN A 90 -6.65 -0.77 13.00
C GLN A 90 -6.99 -1.40 11.64
N LEU A 91 -6.46 -2.59 11.34
CA LEU A 91 -6.75 -3.30 10.10
C LEU A 91 -8.21 -3.76 10.04
N GLU A 92 -8.82 -4.21 11.14
CA GLU A 92 -10.26 -4.52 11.19
C GLU A 92 -11.10 -3.29 10.78
N THR A 93 -10.80 -2.12 11.36
CA THR A 93 -11.47 -0.85 11.01
C THR A 93 -11.23 -0.43 9.57
N LEU A 94 -10.01 -0.61 9.06
CA LEU A 94 -9.66 -0.32 7.67
C LEU A 94 -10.39 -1.22 6.68
N CYS A 95 -10.61 -2.48 7.01
CA CYS A 95 -11.42 -3.39 6.18
C CYS A 95 -12.88 -2.93 6.09
N GLU A 96 -13.48 -2.44 7.19
CA GLU A 96 -14.82 -1.84 7.18
C GLU A 96 -14.84 -0.56 6.32
N THR A 97 -13.84 0.29 6.48
CA THR A 97 -13.65 1.51 5.67
C THR A 97 -13.52 1.19 4.19
N ALA A 98 -12.73 0.19 3.82
CA ALA A 98 -12.56 -0.24 2.43
C ALA A 98 -13.90 -0.68 1.82
N LYS A 99 -14.71 -1.45 2.55
CA LYS A 99 -16.07 -1.84 2.11
C LYS A 99 -17.00 -0.66 1.91
N LEU A 100 -16.98 0.32 2.82
CA LEU A 100 -17.80 1.54 2.68
C LEU A 100 -17.44 2.34 1.42
N LEU A 101 -16.18 2.30 1.02
CA LEU A 101 -15.63 3.01 -0.15
C LEU A 101 -15.64 2.16 -1.43
N ASP A 102 -16.26 0.97 -1.43
CA ASP A 102 -16.22 0.00 -2.55
C ASP A 102 -14.80 -0.27 -3.06
N CYS A 103 -13.85 -0.40 -2.12
CA CYS A 103 -12.44 -0.62 -2.35
C CYS A 103 -12.03 -2.02 -1.87
N SER A 104 -11.37 -2.79 -2.72
CA SER A 104 -10.93 -4.16 -2.39
C SER A 104 -9.48 -4.24 -1.93
N PHE A 105 -8.72 -3.14 -1.97
CA PHE A 105 -7.29 -3.15 -1.75
C PHE A 105 -6.87 -2.28 -0.57
N ILE A 106 -6.02 -2.85 0.31
CA ILE A 106 -5.34 -2.12 1.39
C ILE A 106 -3.84 -2.36 1.24
N ARG A 107 -3.05 -1.29 1.04
CA ARG A 107 -1.59 -1.36 1.01
C ARG A 107 -1.04 -1.58 2.41
N MET A 108 -0.02 -2.44 2.52
CA MET A 108 0.65 -2.77 3.77
C MET A 108 2.13 -3.13 3.55
N PHE A 109 2.86 -3.36 4.64
CA PHE A 109 4.30 -3.64 4.68
C PHE A 109 4.61 -4.89 5.53
N SER A 110 5.88 -5.31 5.56
CA SER A 110 6.32 -6.54 6.25
C SER A 110 7.27 -6.29 7.42
N PHE A 111 6.98 -5.30 8.21
CA PHE A 111 7.67 -4.89 9.45
C PHE A 111 9.08 -4.33 9.24
N LEU A 112 9.42 -3.32 10.03
CA LEU A 112 10.75 -2.74 10.07
C LEU A 112 11.71 -3.72 10.75
N ILE A 113 12.84 -3.98 10.11
CA ILE A 113 13.90 -4.83 10.67
C ILE A 113 14.93 -3.94 11.37
N PRO A 114 15.39 -4.30 12.58
CA PRO A 114 16.39 -3.51 13.28
C PRO A 114 17.63 -3.30 12.42
N LYS A 115 18.16 -2.09 12.46
CA LYS A 115 19.36 -1.74 11.70
C LYS A 115 20.52 -2.68 12.07
N ASP A 116 21.25 -3.11 11.06
CA ASP A 116 22.40 -4.01 11.18
C ASP A 116 22.05 -5.45 11.65
N ALA A 117 20.76 -5.80 11.76
CA ALA A 117 20.33 -7.17 12.02
C ALA A 117 20.29 -7.99 10.73
N ASP A 118 20.47 -9.32 10.87
CA ASP A 118 20.22 -10.25 9.78
C ASP A 118 18.71 -10.42 9.60
N ALA A 119 18.18 -9.84 8.52
CA ALA A 119 16.75 -9.88 8.22
C ALA A 119 16.20 -11.32 8.10
N ASP A 120 17.00 -12.25 7.59
CA ASP A 120 16.57 -13.62 7.39
C ASP A 120 16.30 -14.35 8.72
N SER A 121 16.92 -13.90 9.83
CA SER A 121 16.63 -14.42 11.18
C SER A 121 15.22 -14.10 11.68
N TYR A 122 14.54 -13.09 11.08
CA TYR A 122 13.16 -12.69 11.43
C TYR A 122 12.08 -13.34 10.55
N THR A 123 12.47 -14.21 9.62
CA THR A 123 11.54 -14.82 8.65
C THR A 123 10.31 -15.43 9.32
N ASP A 124 10.48 -16.26 10.33
CA ASP A 124 9.36 -16.99 10.96
C ASP A 124 8.41 -16.03 11.70
N VAL A 125 8.94 -15.06 12.45
CA VAL A 125 8.11 -14.08 13.17
C VAL A 125 7.35 -13.16 12.20
N VAL A 126 7.98 -12.73 11.12
CA VAL A 126 7.33 -11.94 10.07
C VAL A 126 6.18 -12.73 9.42
N LEU A 127 6.42 -13.99 9.05
CA LEU A 127 5.40 -14.87 8.49
C LEU A 127 4.22 -15.06 9.45
N ASP A 128 4.48 -15.26 10.74
CA ASP A 128 3.43 -15.47 11.75
C ASP A 128 2.58 -14.21 11.97
N LYS A 129 3.20 -13.03 11.97
CA LYS A 129 2.49 -11.75 12.07
C LYS A 129 1.69 -11.46 10.79
N LEU A 130 2.25 -11.69 9.62
CA LEU A 130 1.54 -11.52 8.34
C LEU A 130 0.35 -12.46 8.20
N ARG A 131 0.43 -13.71 8.68
CA ARG A 131 -0.74 -14.61 8.72
C ARG A 131 -1.90 -14.05 9.52
N GLN A 132 -1.63 -13.29 10.59
CA GLN A 132 -2.69 -12.67 11.39
C GLN A 132 -3.37 -11.55 10.60
N PHE A 133 -2.63 -10.69 9.90
CA PHE A 133 -3.21 -9.69 8.99
C PHE A 133 -4.03 -10.33 7.87
N ILE A 134 -3.51 -11.39 7.25
CA ILE A 134 -4.19 -12.11 6.18
C ILE A 134 -5.53 -12.68 6.66
N ARG A 135 -5.61 -13.27 7.86
CA ARG A 135 -6.88 -13.79 8.41
C ARG A 135 -7.94 -12.70 8.57
N ILE A 136 -7.54 -11.48 8.94
CA ILE A 136 -8.44 -10.33 9.00
C ILE A 136 -8.93 -9.99 7.60
N ALA A 137 -8.03 -9.88 6.63
CA ALA A 137 -8.37 -9.56 5.24
C ALA A 137 -9.29 -10.60 4.61
N GLU A 138 -9.03 -11.90 4.82
CA GLU A 138 -9.88 -13.02 4.38
C GLU A 138 -11.31 -12.90 4.94
N LYS A 139 -11.46 -12.65 6.24
CA LYS A 139 -12.77 -12.45 6.90
C LYS A 139 -13.59 -11.34 6.22
N HIS A 140 -12.94 -10.32 5.71
CA HIS A 140 -13.57 -9.14 5.09
C HIS A 140 -13.58 -9.17 3.57
N ASP A 141 -13.03 -10.20 2.92
CA ASP A 141 -12.86 -10.28 1.46
C ASP A 141 -12.05 -9.09 0.88
N ILE A 142 -10.98 -8.72 1.58
CA ILE A 142 -10.05 -7.66 1.21
C ILE A 142 -8.73 -8.28 0.75
N VAL A 143 -8.05 -7.65 -0.19
CA VAL A 143 -6.70 -8.02 -0.63
C VAL A 143 -5.69 -7.05 0.00
N LEU A 144 -4.76 -7.59 0.76
CA LEU A 144 -3.60 -6.86 1.24
C LEU A 144 -2.56 -6.75 0.13
N LEU A 145 -2.18 -5.53 -0.18
CA LEU A 145 -1.13 -5.22 -1.14
C LEU A 145 0.18 -5.01 -0.41
N HIS A 146 1.05 -6.01 -0.41
CA HIS A 146 2.39 -5.86 0.15
C HIS A 146 3.25 -5.01 -0.79
N GLU A 147 3.66 -3.84 -0.34
CA GLU A 147 4.62 -2.97 -1.03
C GLU A 147 6.04 -3.31 -0.58
N ASN A 148 6.95 -3.51 -1.54
CA ASN A 148 8.37 -3.60 -1.26
C ASN A 148 8.91 -2.21 -0.88
N GLU A 149 9.65 -2.12 0.24
CA GLU A 149 10.21 -0.86 0.71
C GLU A 149 11.53 -1.09 1.46
N LYS A 150 12.41 -0.10 1.45
CA LYS A 150 13.69 -0.15 2.15
C LYS A 150 13.50 -0.21 3.67
N GLY A 151 14.21 -1.13 4.32
CA GLY A 151 14.25 -1.27 5.78
C GLY A 151 13.16 -2.14 6.38
N ILE A 152 12.21 -2.64 5.58
CA ILE A 152 11.28 -3.70 6.00
C ILE A 152 11.83 -5.07 5.62
N TYR A 153 11.22 -6.16 6.12
CA TYR A 153 11.63 -7.52 5.74
C TYR A 153 11.60 -7.74 4.23
N GLY A 154 10.54 -7.34 3.56
CA GLY A 154 10.34 -7.48 2.11
C GLY A 154 10.95 -6.32 1.30
N ASP A 155 12.21 -6.00 1.51
CA ASP A 155 12.94 -4.95 0.79
C ASP A 155 13.67 -5.46 -0.46
N THR A 156 13.86 -6.79 -0.59
CA THR A 156 14.46 -7.42 -1.77
C THR A 156 13.48 -8.30 -2.52
N GLY A 157 13.69 -8.50 -3.83
CA GLY A 157 12.87 -9.39 -4.66
C GLY A 157 12.83 -10.82 -4.10
N ALA A 158 13.95 -11.34 -3.61
CA ALA A 158 14.04 -12.69 -3.02
C ALA A 158 13.19 -12.83 -1.75
N ARG A 159 13.23 -11.84 -0.82
CA ARG A 159 12.42 -11.87 0.40
C ARG A 159 10.93 -11.65 0.10
N CYS A 160 10.60 -10.77 -0.83
CA CYS A 160 9.21 -10.63 -1.31
C CYS A 160 8.69 -11.97 -1.87
N LYS A 161 9.48 -12.63 -2.74
CA LYS A 161 9.10 -13.94 -3.27
C LYS A 161 8.89 -14.98 -2.18
N LEU A 162 9.77 -15.04 -1.19
CA LEU A 162 9.64 -15.94 -0.04
C LEU A 162 8.32 -15.71 0.70
N LEU A 163 7.94 -14.43 0.94
CA LEU A 163 6.65 -14.11 1.57
C LEU A 163 5.48 -14.63 0.75
N PHE A 164 5.45 -14.38 -0.57
CA PHE A 164 4.35 -14.84 -1.42
C PHE A 164 4.30 -16.36 -1.56
N ASP A 165 5.44 -17.04 -1.63
CA ASP A 165 5.48 -18.50 -1.69
C ASP A 165 4.98 -19.15 -0.38
N ARG A 166 5.33 -18.58 0.78
CA ARG A 166 5.01 -19.14 2.10
C ARG A 166 3.61 -18.73 2.61
N LEU A 167 3.04 -17.65 2.07
CA LEU A 167 1.74 -17.09 2.44
C LEU A 167 0.75 -17.14 1.27
N ALA A 168 0.94 -18.04 0.31
CA ALA A 168 0.16 -18.12 -0.92
C ALA A 168 -1.35 -18.16 -0.66
N CYS A 169 -2.03 -17.04 -0.95
CA CYS A 169 -3.49 -16.93 -0.87
C CYS A 169 -4.00 -15.80 -1.79
N PRO A 170 -5.31 -15.76 -2.08
CA PRO A 170 -5.88 -14.69 -2.91
C PRO A 170 -5.86 -13.31 -2.24
N HIS A 171 -5.81 -13.24 -0.91
CA HIS A 171 -5.91 -12.02 -0.10
C HIS A 171 -4.56 -11.37 0.24
N PHE A 172 -3.45 -11.88 -0.31
CA PHE A 172 -2.12 -11.30 -0.14
C PHE A 172 -1.39 -11.25 -1.47
N LYS A 173 -1.20 -10.04 -2.01
CA LYS A 173 -0.67 -9.78 -3.34
C LYS A 173 0.37 -8.67 -3.33
N ALA A 174 1.11 -8.54 -4.43
CA ALA A 174 2.16 -7.53 -4.58
C ALA A 174 1.61 -6.19 -5.06
N ALA A 175 2.01 -5.11 -4.37
CA ALA A 175 2.12 -3.78 -4.94
C ALA A 175 3.58 -3.56 -5.30
N PHE A 176 3.91 -3.62 -6.58
CA PHE A 176 5.29 -3.54 -7.06
C PHE A 176 5.72 -2.08 -7.20
N ASP A 177 6.68 -1.65 -6.37
CA ASP A 177 7.29 -0.32 -6.46
C ASP A 177 8.68 -0.42 -7.08
N PHE A 178 8.83 0.12 -8.29
CA PHE A 178 10.10 0.12 -9.03
C PHE A 178 11.18 0.93 -8.31
N ALA A 179 10.83 2.09 -7.77
CA ALA A 179 11.80 3.00 -7.18
C ALA A 179 12.36 2.44 -5.86
N ASN A 180 11.53 1.79 -5.07
CA ASN A 180 11.95 1.16 -3.81
C ASN A 180 12.95 0.01 -4.05
N PHE A 181 12.77 -0.79 -5.10
CA PHE A 181 13.79 -1.79 -5.47
C PHE A 181 15.12 -1.14 -5.89
N VAL A 182 15.07 -0.04 -6.68
CA VAL A 182 16.28 0.72 -7.04
C VAL A 182 16.99 1.26 -5.79
N GLN A 183 16.24 1.78 -4.79
CA GLN A 183 16.80 2.24 -3.52
C GLN A 183 17.48 1.13 -2.71
N CYS A 184 17.06 -0.10 -2.91
CA CYS A 184 17.65 -1.31 -2.30
C CYS A 184 18.71 -1.96 -3.19
N GLU A 185 19.19 -1.27 -4.23
CA GLU A 185 20.22 -1.76 -5.16
C GLU A 185 19.82 -3.07 -5.87
N GLN A 186 18.50 -3.27 -6.05
CA GLN A 186 17.96 -4.43 -6.74
C GLN A 186 17.76 -4.14 -8.23
N ASP A 187 18.02 -5.14 -9.09
CA ASP A 187 17.62 -5.08 -10.48
C ASP A 187 16.09 -5.27 -10.60
N THR A 188 15.43 -4.25 -11.14
CA THR A 188 13.96 -4.24 -11.24
C THR A 188 13.42 -5.27 -12.23
N ALA A 189 14.21 -5.64 -13.28
CA ALA A 189 13.80 -6.66 -14.22
C ALA A 189 13.87 -8.06 -13.57
N GLU A 190 14.94 -8.35 -12.81
CA GLU A 190 15.03 -9.59 -12.04
C GLU A 190 13.92 -9.68 -10.99
N CYS A 191 13.62 -8.59 -10.26
CA CYS A 191 12.51 -8.55 -9.31
C CYS A 191 11.16 -8.78 -9.99
N TRP A 192 10.97 -8.22 -11.20
CA TRP A 192 9.76 -8.45 -11.98
C TRP A 192 9.60 -9.94 -12.34
N GLU A 193 10.65 -10.59 -12.85
CA GLU A 193 10.62 -12.02 -13.19
C GLU A 193 10.30 -12.91 -11.98
N LEU A 194 10.74 -12.50 -10.78
CA LEU A 194 10.44 -13.22 -9.54
C LEU A 194 9.00 -13.07 -9.07
N LEU A 195 8.35 -11.93 -9.35
CA LEU A 195 7.12 -11.50 -8.66
C LEU A 195 5.91 -11.32 -9.57
N HIS A 196 6.06 -11.30 -10.91
CA HIS A 196 5.02 -10.88 -11.86
C HIS A 196 3.67 -11.61 -11.65
N ASP A 197 3.67 -12.89 -11.27
CA ASP A 197 2.45 -13.67 -11.02
C ASP A 197 1.68 -13.22 -9.76
N GLN A 198 2.31 -12.46 -8.88
CA GLN A 198 1.72 -11.95 -7.66
C GLN A 198 1.35 -10.46 -7.75
N ILE A 199 1.82 -9.77 -8.80
CA ILE A 199 1.61 -8.33 -8.98
C ILE A 199 0.16 -8.07 -9.43
N VAL A 200 -0.58 -7.32 -8.63
CA VAL A 200 -1.93 -6.85 -8.97
C VAL A 200 -2.03 -5.32 -8.92
N TYR A 201 -1.00 -4.66 -8.40
CA TYR A 201 -0.90 -3.21 -8.28
C TYR A 201 0.53 -2.76 -8.58
N ILE A 202 0.70 -1.62 -9.26
CA ILE A 202 2.01 -1.06 -9.59
C ILE A 202 2.09 0.35 -9.03
N LEU A 203 3.21 0.64 -8.37
CA LEU A 203 3.56 1.98 -7.92
C LEU A 203 4.75 2.50 -8.74
N SER A 204 4.69 3.78 -9.10
CA SER A 204 5.78 4.47 -9.79
C SER A 204 5.98 5.85 -9.18
N LEU A 205 7.17 6.07 -8.63
CA LEU A 205 7.61 7.34 -8.07
C LEU A 205 8.52 8.06 -9.09
N ILE A 206 7.97 9.03 -9.79
CA ILE A 206 8.65 9.69 -10.93
C ILE A 206 9.90 10.46 -10.49
N HIS A 207 9.91 11.06 -9.29
CA HIS A 207 11.02 11.93 -8.87
C HIS A 207 12.32 11.20 -8.53
N ILE A 208 12.33 9.88 -8.41
CA ILE A 208 13.53 9.13 -8.07
C ILE A 208 14.34 8.75 -9.32
N SER A 209 13.69 8.67 -10.47
CA SER A 209 14.33 8.29 -11.74
C SER A 209 14.72 9.46 -12.64
N GLU A 210 14.16 10.66 -12.45
CA GLU A 210 14.41 11.82 -13.32
C GLU A 210 15.70 12.61 -13.04
N PRO A 211 16.22 12.76 -11.80
CA PRO A 211 17.45 13.52 -11.58
C PRO A 211 18.67 13.01 -12.33
N THR A 212 18.69 11.73 -12.67
CA THR A 212 19.80 11.11 -13.39
C THR A 212 19.82 11.47 -14.87
N ARG A 213 18.69 11.81 -15.49
CA ARG A 213 18.63 12.24 -16.90
C ARG A 213 19.07 13.68 -17.12
N LEU A 214 18.86 14.55 -16.14
CA LEU A 214 19.25 15.96 -16.22
C LEU A 214 20.75 16.19 -15.97
N GLN A 215 21.47 15.21 -15.45
CA GLN A 215 22.92 15.28 -15.27
C GLN A 215 23.73 14.80 -16.47
N LEU A 216 23.08 14.32 -17.53
CA LEU A 216 23.70 13.79 -18.74
C LEU A 216 23.57 14.72 -19.96
N ILE A 217 23.11 15.95 -19.77
CA ILE A 217 23.10 17.03 -20.74
C ILE A 217 24.05 18.12 -20.24
#